data_32319401e45b3254168f571ffa443658
#
_entry.id   32319401e45b3254168f571ffa443658
#
_cell.length_a   1.000
_cell.length_b   1.000
_cell.length_c   1.000
_cell.angle_alpha   90.00
_cell.angle_beta   90.00
_cell.angle_gamma   90.00
#
_symmetry.space_group_name_H-M   'P 1'
#
loop_
_entity.id
_entity.type
_entity.pdbx_description
1 polymer ?
#
loop_
_entity_poly.entity_id
_entity_poly.type
_entity_poly.pdbx_seq_one_letter_code
_entity_poly.pdbx_strand_id
1 'polypeptide(L)'
;MSRILIINGNPKPRSFCLALAQRYQQVAAVGHDVQLVNIAELNFDANLQHGYDQVQPLEPDLETLQQHIHWAEHLVLLTPLWWGGMPALLKGLFDRVFLPGYAFKYTEGKSWPKQLLKGRSAELIITMDTPVWWHKWFQGNPLVKQLKHTILEFVGVKVTSVCYLGPVMGASEQQLQRWLDDIERRVPQPDSAAKLS
;
A
#
# COMPACT_ATOMS: atom_id res chain seq x y z
N MET A 1 10.52 -13.67 11.86
CA MET A 1 10.96 -12.33 11.47
C MET A 1 10.59 -12.15 10.02
N SER A 2 9.75 -11.18 9.69
CA SER A 2 9.24 -10.96 8.32
C SER A 2 9.81 -9.67 7.73
N ARG A 3 9.82 -9.59 6.39
CA ARG A 3 10.24 -8.39 5.65
C ARG A 3 9.00 -7.58 5.29
N ILE A 4 8.87 -6.40 5.89
CA ILE A 4 7.70 -5.54 5.77
C ILE A 4 8.05 -4.27 5.00
N LEU A 5 7.32 -4.00 3.92
CA LEU A 5 7.38 -2.74 3.20
C LEU A 5 6.15 -1.91 3.52
N ILE A 6 6.37 -0.73 4.09
CA ILE A 6 5.34 0.26 4.36
C ILE A 6 5.39 1.30 3.24
N ILE A 7 4.25 1.57 2.61
CA ILE A 7 4.11 2.60 1.57
C ILE A 7 3.13 3.65 2.07
N ASN A 8 3.63 4.85 2.37
CA ASN A 8 2.76 6.00 2.57
C ASN A 8 2.38 6.59 1.21
N GLY A 9 1.14 6.34 0.77
CA GLY A 9 0.58 6.80 -0.49
C GLY A 9 -0.05 8.20 -0.42
N ASN A 10 0.17 8.96 0.65
CA ASN A 10 -0.29 10.34 0.73
C ASN A 10 0.78 11.29 0.15
N PRO A 11 0.46 12.07 -0.91
CA PRO A 11 1.44 12.97 -1.53
C PRO A 11 1.78 14.22 -0.70
N LYS A 12 1.09 14.44 0.43
CA LYS A 12 1.39 15.56 1.32
C LYS A 12 2.63 15.27 2.16
N PRO A 13 3.62 16.19 2.20
CA PRO A 13 4.86 16.00 2.99
C PRO A 13 4.61 15.79 4.49
N ARG A 14 3.51 16.37 5.01
CA ARG A 14 3.04 16.18 6.38
C ARG A 14 1.59 15.73 6.34
N SER A 15 1.33 14.55 6.87
CA SER A 15 -0.01 13.97 6.85
C SER A 15 -0.21 12.99 8.00
N PHE A 16 -1.46 12.77 8.37
CA PHE A 16 -1.78 11.73 9.36
C PHE A 16 -1.42 10.32 8.85
N CYS A 17 -1.53 10.07 7.54
CA CYS A 17 -1.03 8.82 6.94
C CYS A 17 0.47 8.62 7.22
N LEU A 18 1.30 9.68 7.11
CA LEU A 18 2.73 9.58 7.40
C LEU A 18 2.98 9.28 8.87
N ALA A 19 2.26 9.95 9.79
CA ALA A 19 2.37 9.67 11.22
C ALA A 19 2.01 8.21 11.56
N LEU A 20 0.95 7.67 10.96
CA LEU A 20 0.56 6.26 11.09
C LEU A 20 1.64 5.32 10.52
N ALA A 21 2.21 5.64 9.35
CA ALA A 21 3.26 4.85 8.71
C ALA A 21 4.53 4.81 9.57
N GLN A 22 4.94 5.94 10.12
CA GLN A 22 6.08 6.03 11.04
C GLN A 22 5.84 5.27 12.34
N ARG A 23 4.62 5.34 12.89
CA ARG A 23 4.27 4.56 14.08
C ARG A 23 4.30 3.06 13.79
N TYR A 24 3.75 2.64 12.65
CA TYR A 24 3.82 1.25 12.21
C TYR A 24 5.28 0.78 12.09
N GLN A 25 6.13 1.59 11.44
CA GLN A 25 7.55 1.29 11.31
C GLN A 25 8.24 1.11 12.65
N GLN A 26 8.03 2.04 13.59
CA GLN A 26 8.63 1.99 14.93
C GLN A 26 8.29 0.69 15.67
N VAL A 27 7.02 0.30 15.65
CA VAL A 27 6.56 -0.89 16.34
C VAL A 27 7.03 -2.16 15.62
N ALA A 28 6.93 -2.20 14.30
CA ALA A 28 7.31 -3.37 13.51
C ALA A 28 8.82 -3.65 13.54
N ALA A 29 9.65 -2.61 13.62
CA ALA A 29 11.11 -2.74 13.66
C ALA A 29 11.64 -3.50 14.91
N VAL A 30 10.82 -3.67 15.94
CA VAL A 30 11.20 -4.45 17.14
C VAL A 30 11.34 -5.94 16.81
N GLY A 31 10.59 -6.46 15.83
CA GLY A 31 10.56 -7.89 15.51
C GLY A 31 10.66 -8.26 14.04
N HIS A 32 10.79 -7.28 13.15
CA HIS A 32 10.79 -7.47 11.70
C HIS A 32 11.83 -6.58 11.02
N ASP A 33 12.19 -6.94 9.77
CA ASP A 33 12.92 -6.04 8.88
C ASP A 33 11.93 -5.13 8.18
N VAL A 34 12.09 -3.80 8.30
CA VAL A 34 11.10 -2.84 7.86
C VAL A 34 11.71 -1.78 6.96
N GLN A 35 11.09 -1.57 5.80
CA GLN A 35 11.36 -0.44 4.91
C GLN A 35 10.12 0.46 4.88
N LEU A 36 10.33 1.78 4.90
CA LEU A 36 9.29 2.78 4.72
C LEU A 36 9.57 3.60 3.47
N VAL A 37 8.61 3.64 2.56
CA VAL A 37 8.63 4.49 1.38
C VAL A 37 7.53 5.54 1.50
N ASN A 38 7.92 6.81 1.40
CA ASN A 38 7.02 7.94 1.39
C ASN A 38 6.88 8.47 -0.05
N ILE A 39 5.68 8.35 -0.64
CA ILE A 39 5.46 8.76 -2.03
C ILE A 39 5.74 10.26 -2.28
N ALA A 40 5.60 11.10 -1.24
CA ALA A 40 5.90 12.53 -1.31
C ALA A 40 7.38 12.86 -1.54
N GLU A 41 8.26 11.90 -1.33
CA GLU A 41 9.73 12.04 -1.44
C GLU A 41 10.26 11.43 -2.73
N LEU A 42 9.45 10.67 -3.47
CA LEU A 42 9.85 10.04 -4.71
C LEU A 42 9.83 11.04 -5.87
N ASN A 43 10.89 10.99 -6.68
CA ASN A 43 11.02 11.80 -7.89
C ASN A 43 10.75 10.93 -9.13
N PHE A 44 9.54 11.02 -9.69
CA PHE A 44 9.14 10.27 -10.89
C PHE A 44 8.01 10.97 -11.65
N ASP A 45 7.89 10.69 -12.94
CA ASP A 45 6.71 11.06 -13.73
C ASP A 45 5.59 10.04 -13.50
N ALA A 46 4.47 10.51 -12.94
CA ALA A 46 3.31 9.66 -12.66
C ALA A 46 2.56 9.21 -13.93
N ASN A 47 2.83 9.84 -15.07
CA ASN A 47 2.16 9.49 -16.32
C ASN A 47 2.85 8.33 -17.03
N LEU A 48 2.11 7.29 -17.32
CA LEU A 48 2.51 6.23 -18.26
C LEU A 48 2.11 6.70 -19.68
N GLN A 49 2.95 7.57 -20.27
CA GLN A 49 2.60 8.39 -21.45
C GLN A 49 2.19 7.56 -22.69
N HIS A 50 2.81 6.40 -22.84
CA HIS A 50 2.58 5.54 -24.01
C HIS A 50 1.89 4.21 -23.68
N GLY A 51 1.34 4.08 -22.47
CA GLY A 51 0.80 2.81 -21.99
C GLY A 51 1.86 1.70 -22.05
N TYR A 52 1.56 0.60 -22.71
CA TYR A 52 2.50 -0.52 -22.90
C TYR A 52 3.06 -0.59 -24.34
N ASP A 53 2.74 0.38 -25.19
CA ASP A 53 3.18 0.38 -26.59
C ASP A 53 4.67 0.72 -26.74
N GLN A 54 5.19 1.52 -25.82
CA GLN A 54 6.60 1.89 -25.76
C GLN A 54 7.13 1.76 -24.32
N VAL A 55 8.36 1.24 -24.21
CA VAL A 55 9.01 1.15 -22.89
C VAL A 55 9.35 2.56 -22.41
N GLN A 56 8.73 2.96 -21.31
CA GLN A 56 9.12 4.15 -20.58
C GLN A 56 10.09 3.72 -19.46
N PRO A 57 11.37 4.15 -19.49
CA PRO A 57 12.33 3.79 -18.44
C PRO A 57 11.83 4.17 -17.05
N LEU A 58 12.17 3.37 -16.06
CA LEU A 58 11.90 3.70 -14.67
C LEU A 58 12.94 4.71 -14.18
N GLU A 59 12.50 5.64 -13.38
CA GLU A 59 13.38 6.49 -12.59
C GLU A 59 14.02 5.67 -11.45
N PRO A 60 15.21 6.06 -10.95
CA PRO A 60 15.91 5.31 -9.89
C PRO A 60 15.07 5.02 -8.65
N ASP A 61 14.18 5.95 -8.28
CA ASP A 61 13.27 5.77 -7.13
C ASP A 61 12.26 4.66 -7.38
N LEU A 62 11.75 4.54 -8.61
CA LEU A 62 10.82 3.46 -8.97
C LEU A 62 11.52 2.11 -9.09
N GLU A 63 12.76 2.07 -9.60
CA GLU A 63 13.59 0.85 -9.59
C GLU A 63 13.84 0.36 -8.17
N THR A 64 14.19 1.29 -7.27
CA THR A 64 14.37 0.99 -5.84
C THR A 64 13.08 0.48 -5.21
N LEU A 65 11.94 1.09 -5.53
CA LEU A 65 10.64 0.62 -5.04
C LEU A 65 10.30 -0.78 -5.56
N GLN A 66 10.60 -1.10 -6.81
CA GLN A 66 10.44 -2.46 -7.33
C GLN A 66 11.30 -3.47 -6.55
N GLN A 67 12.54 -3.12 -6.20
CA GLN A 67 13.41 -3.95 -5.38
C GLN A 67 12.82 -4.16 -3.98
N HIS A 68 12.31 -3.09 -3.34
CA HIS A 68 11.66 -3.18 -2.03
C HIS A 68 10.39 -4.05 -2.06
N ILE A 69 9.55 -3.91 -3.11
CA ILE A 69 8.37 -4.77 -3.30
C ILE A 69 8.78 -6.24 -3.49
N HIS A 70 9.85 -6.48 -4.25
CA HIS A 70 10.36 -7.83 -4.47
C HIS A 70 10.93 -8.45 -3.19
N TRP A 71 11.59 -7.66 -2.38
CA TRP A 71 12.15 -8.06 -1.09
C TRP A 71 11.07 -8.36 -0.04
N ALA A 72 9.97 -7.62 -0.04
CA ALA A 72 8.94 -7.69 0.98
C ALA A 72 8.14 -9.01 0.92
N GLU A 73 7.72 -9.50 2.07
CA GLU A 73 6.75 -10.59 2.28
C GLU A 73 5.37 -10.02 2.64
N HIS A 74 5.36 -8.85 3.27
CA HIS A 74 4.15 -8.14 3.67
C HIS A 74 4.23 -6.66 3.28
N LEU A 75 3.17 -6.17 2.64
CA LEU A 75 3.01 -4.77 2.24
C LEU A 75 2.01 -4.09 3.17
N VAL A 76 2.32 -2.89 3.63
CA VAL A 76 1.38 -2.05 4.37
C VAL A 76 1.17 -0.77 3.57
N LEU A 77 0.01 -0.63 2.96
CA LEU A 77 -0.32 0.54 2.16
C LEU A 77 -1.23 1.48 2.94
N LEU A 78 -0.72 2.68 3.23
CA LEU A 78 -1.50 3.76 3.83
C LEU A 78 -1.89 4.76 2.75
N THR A 79 -3.16 5.12 2.65
CA THR A 79 -3.62 6.10 1.66
C THR A 79 -4.81 6.89 2.16
N PRO A 80 -4.91 8.20 1.83
CA PRO A 80 -6.14 8.91 2.04
C PRO A 80 -7.17 8.55 0.96
N LEU A 81 -8.45 8.68 1.31
CA LEU A 81 -9.55 8.64 0.36
C LEU A 81 -9.77 10.05 -0.22
N TRP A 82 -9.49 10.23 -1.50
CA TRP A 82 -9.76 11.47 -2.23
C TRP A 82 -10.75 11.23 -3.36
N TRP A 83 -11.88 11.93 -3.36
CA TRP A 83 -12.89 11.79 -4.41
C TRP A 83 -13.34 10.35 -4.68
N GLY A 84 -13.46 9.54 -3.63
CA GLY A 84 -13.83 8.13 -3.73
C GLY A 84 -12.72 7.17 -4.17
N GLY A 85 -11.52 7.68 -4.49
CA GLY A 85 -10.37 6.94 -4.97
C GLY A 85 -9.08 7.23 -4.19
N MET A 86 -7.97 6.79 -4.75
CA MET A 86 -6.63 7.11 -4.26
C MET A 86 -6.13 8.44 -4.85
N PRO A 87 -5.13 9.10 -4.22
CA PRO A 87 -4.43 10.23 -4.83
C PRO A 87 -3.88 9.90 -6.21
N ALA A 88 -3.91 10.88 -7.14
CA ALA A 88 -3.44 10.69 -8.51
C ALA A 88 -1.97 10.22 -8.56
N LEU A 89 -1.11 10.76 -7.69
CA LEU A 89 0.30 10.34 -7.60
C LEU A 89 0.44 8.87 -7.21
N LEU A 90 -0.40 8.37 -6.29
CA LEU A 90 -0.39 6.94 -5.91
C LEU A 90 -0.90 6.06 -7.05
N LYS A 91 -1.91 6.52 -7.81
CA LYS A 91 -2.36 5.78 -9.00
C LYS A 91 -1.25 5.69 -10.05
N GLY A 92 -0.59 6.83 -10.33
CA GLY A 92 0.54 6.87 -11.23
C GLY A 92 1.71 5.99 -10.77
N LEU A 93 1.98 5.92 -9.46
CA LEU A 93 2.97 5.00 -8.92
C LEU A 93 2.67 3.54 -9.32
N PHE A 94 1.43 3.08 -9.15
CA PHE A 94 1.04 1.73 -9.56
C PHE A 94 1.15 1.53 -11.08
N ASP A 95 0.74 2.50 -11.87
CA ASP A 95 0.83 2.43 -13.33
C ASP A 95 2.28 2.33 -13.81
N ARG A 96 3.21 3.02 -13.14
CA ARG A 96 4.63 3.04 -13.47
C ARG A 96 5.42 1.84 -12.91
N VAL A 97 4.99 1.29 -11.76
CA VAL A 97 5.72 0.22 -11.06
C VAL A 97 5.22 -1.17 -11.44
N PHE A 98 3.89 -1.36 -11.61
CA PHE A 98 3.31 -2.68 -11.88
C PHE A 98 3.24 -2.99 -13.38
N LEU A 99 4.40 -3.01 -14.00
CA LEU A 99 4.54 -3.22 -15.44
C LEU A 99 4.53 -4.71 -15.84
N PRO A 100 4.19 -5.02 -17.12
CA PRO A 100 4.40 -6.34 -17.68
C PRO A 100 5.86 -6.79 -17.58
N GLY A 101 6.08 -8.05 -17.22
CA GLY A 101 7.43 -8.60 -16.97
C GLY A 101 7.92 -8.46 -15.55
N TYR A 102 7.44 -7.48 -14.78
CA TYR A 102 7.73 -7.31 -13.36
C TYR A 102 6.59 -7.82 -12.45
N ALA A 103 5.38 -7.26 -12.59
CA ALA A 103 4.26 -7.59 -11.71
C ALA A 103 3.35 -8.69 -12.26
N PHE A 104 3.26 -8.78 -13.57
CA PHE A 104 2.49 -9.80 -14.28
C PHE A 104 3.09 -10.08 -15.67
N LYS A 105 2.68 -11.21 -16.28
CA LYS A 105 3.10 -11.57 -17.65
C LYS A 105 1.95 -12.21 -18.41
N TYR A 106 1.63 -11.68 -19.58
CA TYR A 106 0.73 -12.35 -20.51
C TYR A 106 1.39 -13.61 -21.06
N THR A 107 0.62 -14.68 -21.15
CA THR A 107 1.08 -15.97 -21.69
C THR A 107 0.17 -16.31 -22.85
N GLU A 108 0.75 -16.64 -23.99
CA GLU A 108 0.02 -17.02 -25.18
C GLU A 108 -0.96 -18.18 -24.89
N GLY A 109 -2.19 -18.07 -25.40
CA GLY A 109 -3.25 -19.07 -25.17
C GLY A 109 -3.90 -19.03 -23.79
N LYS A 110 -3.55 -18.08 -22.88
CA LYS A 110 -4.21 -17.94 -21.58
C LYS A 110 -4.98 -16.64 -21.48
N SER A 111 -6.22 -16.72 -21.00
CA SER A 111 -7.10 -15.55 -20.80
C SER A 111 -6.67 -14.67 -19.62
N TRP A 112 -5.88 -15.20 -18.66
CA TRP A 112 -5.43 -14.47 -17.47
C TRP A 112 -3.91 -14.40 -17.41
N PRO A 113 -3.35 -13.24 -17.07
CA PRO A 113 -1.90 -13.10 -16.95
C PRO A 113 -1.35 -13.91 -15.79
N LYS A 114 -0.11 -14.36 -15.93
CA LYS A 114 0.64 -14.96 -14.83
C LYS A 114 0.98 -13.85 -13.82
N GLN A 115 0.60 -14.06 -12.57
CA GLN A 115 0.92 -13.18 -11.46
C GLN A 115 2.37 -13.42 -11.03
N LEU A 116 3.18 -12.36 -10.95
CA LEU A 116 4.60 -12.48 -10.64
C LEU A 116 4.94 -12.06 -9.19
N LEU A 117 3.98 -11.45 -8.47
CA LEU A 117 4.16 -11.03 -7.07
C LEU A 117 3.46 -11.95 -6.06
N LYS A 118 3.19 -13.21 -6.45
CA LYS A 118 2.59 -14.22 -5.57
C LYS A 118 3.43 -14.49 -4.33
N GLY A 119 2.77 -14.93 -3.25
CA GLY A 119 3.39 -15.25 -1.97
C GLY A 119 3.48 -14.08 -1.02
N ARG A 120 3.08 -12.87 -1.46
CA ARG A 120 3.02 -11.66 -0.63
C ARG A 120 1.64 -11.44 -0.10
N SER A 121 1.56 -10.85 1.09
CA SER A 121 0.32 -10.34 1.68
C SER A 121 0.34 -8.82 1.75
N ALA A 122 -0.85 -8.22 1.92
CA ALA A 122 -0.97 -6.78 2.12
C ALA A 122 -2.04 -6.42 3.16
N GLU A 123 -1.79 -5.33 3.88
CA GLU A 123 -2.76 -4.59 4.67
C GLU A 123 -3.01 -3.22 4.06
N LEU A 124 -4.27 -2.79 4.04
CA LEU A 124 -4.67 -1.45 3.61
C LEU A 124 -5.11 -0.62 4.82
N ILE A 125 -4.55 0.56 5.01
CA ILE A 125 -4.95 1.53 6.04
C ILE A 125 -5.41 2.79 5.31
N ILE A 126 -6.71 3.09 5.40
CA ILE A 126 -7.36 4.15 4.65
C ILE A 126 -7.83 5.24 5.60
N THR A 127 -7.32 6.45 5.41
CA THR A 127 -7.80 7.64 6.11
C THR A 127 -8.83 8.37 5.26
N MET A 128 -9.85 8.93 5.88
CA MET A 128 -10.92 9.64 5.17
C MET A 128 -11.62 10.68 6.06
N ASP A 129 -12.28 11.65 5.43
CA ASP A 129 -13.15 12.61 6.11
C ASP A 129 -14.63 12.27 5.95
N THR A 130 -14.95 11.44 4.96
CA THR A 130 -16.28 10.85 4.80
C THR A 130 -16.52 9.82 5.92
N PRO A 131 -17.73 9.77 6.51
CA PRO A 131 -18.08 8.72 7.45
C PRO A 131 -17.86 7.32 6.86
N VAL A 132 -17.15 6.45 7.60
CA VAL A 132 -16.75 5.12 7.11
C VAL A 132 -17.95 4.30 6.62
N TRP A 133 -19.07 4.34 7.35
CA TRP A 133 -20.30 3.61 6.97
C TRP A 133 -20.87 4.10 5.63
N TRP A 134 -20.83 5.45 5.37
CA TRP A 134 -21.29 6.01 4.10
C TRP A 134 -20.44 5.53 2.94
N HIS A 135 -19.11 5.60 3.09
CA HIS A 135 -18.17 5.11 2.07
C HIS A 135 -18.38 3.63 1.77
N LYS A 136 -18.55 2.80 2.80
CA LYS A 136 -18.69 1.34 2.64
C LYS A 136 -20.02 0.94 2.01
N TRP A 137 -21.11 1.52 2.49
CA TRP A 137 -22.46 1.04 2.15
C TRP A 137 -23.08 1.81 0.98
N PHE A 138 -22.97 3.15 0.95
CA PHE A 138 -23.62 3.96 -0.09
C PHE A 138 -22.71 4.20 -1.30
N GLN A 139 -21.43 4.46 -1.10
CA GLN A 139 -20.49 4.61 -2.21
C GLN A 139 -19.97 3.27 -2.75
N GLY A 140 -20.26 2.14 -2.08
CA GLY A 140 -19.88 0.81 -2.53
C GLY A 140 -18.38 0.48 -2.37
N ASN A 141 -17.65 1.24 -1.56
CA ASN A 141 -16.23 1.00 -1.22
C ASN A 141 -15.28 0.94 -2.44
N PRO A 142 -15.34 1.92 -3.37
CA PRO A 142 -14.65 1.83 -4.66
C PRO A 142 -13.13 1.77 -4.50
N LEU A 143 -12.53 2.55 -3.58
CA LEU A 143 -11.08 2.55 -3.36
C LEU A 143 -10.55 1.18 -2.97
N VAL A 144 -11.21 0.50 -2.02
CA VAL A 144 -10.77 -0.84 -1.60
C VAL A 144 -10.98 -1.86 -2.70
N LYS A 145 -12.08 -1.80 -3.43
CA LYS A 145 -12.30 -2.69 -4.57
C LYS A 145 -11.22 -2.53 -5.62
N GLN A 146 -10.82 -1.30 -5.93
CA GLN A 146 -9.75 -1.02 -6.88
C GLN A 146 -8.40 -1.53 -6.36
N LEU A 147 -7.99 -1.13 -5.16
CA LEU A 147 -6.70 -1.54 -4.58
C LEU A 147 -6.61 -3.06 -4.42
N LYS A 148 -7.65 -3.67 -3.86
CA LYS A 148 -7.65 -5.09 -3.55
C LYS A 148 -7.73 -5.93 -4.83
N HIS A 149 -8.83 -5.80 -5.59
CA HIS A 149 -9.13 -6.78 -6.65
C HIS A 149 -8.44 -6.46 -7.97
N THR A 150 -8.36 -5.16 -8.35
CA THR A 150 -7.86 -4.79 -9.67
C THR A 150 -6.37 -4.45 -9.70
N ILE A 151 -5.76 -4.17 -8.55
CA ILE A 151 -4.33 -3.84 -8.46
C ILE A 151 -3.57 -4.96 -7.75
N LEU A 152 -3.73 -5.12 -6.44
CA LEU A 152 -2.90 -6.01 -5.64
C LEU A 152 -3.16 -7.50 -5.92
N GLU A 153 -4.41 -7.95 -5.86
CA GLU A 153 -4.74 -9.35 -6.14
C GLU A 153 -4.52 -9.71 -7.61
N PHE A 154 -4.66 -8.75 -8.52
CA PHE A 154 -4.34 -8.96 -9.94
C PHE A 154 -2.88 -9.36 -10.16
N VAL A 155 -1.95 -8.79 -9.43
CA VAL A 155 -0.51 -9.11 -9.50
C VAL A 155 -0.08 -10.25 -8.57
N GLY A 156 -1.00 -10.74 -7.72
CA GLY A 156 -0.79 -11.89 -6.85
C GLY A 156 -0.52 -11.56 -5.37
N VAL A 157 -0.65 -10.30 -4.98
CA VAL A 157 -0.53 -9.88 -3.57
C VAL A 157 -1.89 -10.03 -2.87
N LYS A 158 -1.96 -10.89 -1.85
CA LYS A 158 -3.20 -11.17 -1.11
C LYS A 158 -3.48 -10.09 -0.08
N VAL A 159 -4.60 -9.36 -0.22
CA VAL A 159 -5.04 -8.39 0.80
C VAL A 159 -5.70 -9.14 1.97
N THR A 160 -5.06 -9.09 3.13
CA THR A 160 -5.47 -9.81 4.35
C THR A 160 -6.27 -8.96 5.32
N SER A 161 -6.05 -7.64 5.31
CA SER A 161 -6.68 -6.72 6.25
C SER A 161 -6.98 -5.36 5.61
N VAL A 162 -8.06 -4.71 6.03
CA VAL A 162 -8.42 -3.35 5.65
C VAL A 162 -8.87 -2.58 6.88
N CYS A 163 -8.17 -1.49 7.18
CA CYS A 163 -8.48 -0.55 8.24
C CYS A 163 -9.02 0.75 7.67
N TYR A 164 -10.05 1.30 8.29
CA TYR A 164 -10.63 2.59 7.93
C TYR A 164 -10.55 3.51 9.14
N LEU A 165 -9.94 4.67 8.96
CA LEU A 165 -9.77 5.69 9.98
C LEU A 165 -10.45 6.98 9.50
N GLY A 166 -11.48 7.39 10.19
CA GLY A 166 -12.20 8.63 9.84
C GLY A 166 -13.51 8.83 10.60
N PRO A 167 -14.05 10.05 10.54
CA PRO A 167 -13.51 11.24 9.88
C PRO A 167 -12.23 11.76 10.55
N VAL A 168 -11.20 12.09 9.76
CA VAL A 168 -9.92 12.62 10.29
C VAL A 168 -10.01 14.11 10.52
N MET A 169 -10.68 14.84 9.60
CA MET A 169 -10.95 16.26 9.77
C MET A 169 -11.86 16.48 10.98
N GLY A 170 -11.40 17.29 11.93
CA GLY A 170 -12.14 17.55 13.17
C GLY A 170 -12.03 16.48 14.23
N ALA A 171 -11.24 15.43 14.01
CA ALA A 171 -10.93 14.47 15.08
C ALA A 171 -10.16 15.16 16.20
N SER A 172 -10.51 14.84 17.45
CA SER A 172 -9.76 15.34 18.61
C SER A 172 -8.35 14.73 18.67
N GLU A 173 -7.41 15.43 19.31
CA GLU A 173 -6.06 14.89 19.54
C GLU A 173 -6.11 13.52 20.21
N GLN A 174 -7.01 13.34 21.17
CA GLN A 174 -7.23 12.07 21.84
C GLN A 174 -7.67 10.96 20.87
N GLN A 175 -8.50 11.28 19.88
CA GLN A 175 -8.92 10.32 18.86
C GLN A 175 -7.78 9.98 17.90
N LEU A 176 -7.00 10.97 17.47
CA LEU A 176 -5.83 10.75 16.63
C LEU A 176 -4.80 9.88 17.37
N GLN A 177 -4.57 10.15 18.67
CA GLN A 177 -3.67 9.33 19.47
C GLN A 177 -4.15 7.89 19.62
N ARG A 178 -5.45 7.65 19.84
CA ARG A 178 -6.02 6.29 19.87
C ARG A 178 -5.76 5.53 18.57
N TRP A 179 -5.92 6.18 17.42
CA TRP A 179 -5.62 5.54 16.14
C TRP A 179 -4.15 5.21 15.96
N LEU A 180 -3.23 6.06 16.48
CA LEU A 180 -1.80 5.75 16.51
C LEU A 180 -1.49 4.56 17.42
N ASP A 181 -2.13 4.47 18.58
CA ASP A 181 -1.96 3.35 19.52
C ASP A 181 -2.55 2.04 18.94
N ASP A 182 -3.67 2.12 18.22
CA ASP A 182 -4.29 0.96 17.58
C ASP A 182 -3.43 0.37 16.44
N ILE A 183 -2.52 1.15 15.85
CA ILE A 183 -1.55 0.65 14.87
C ILE A 183 -0.67 -0.45 15.46
N GLU A 184 -0.30 -0.37 16.73
CA GLU A 184 0.51 -1.39 17.40
C GLU A 184 -0.09 -2.80 17.32
N ARG A 185 -1.41 -2.89 17.44
CA ARG A 185 -2.15 -4.15 17.40
C ARG A 185 -2.25 -4.76 16.01
N ARG A 186 -1.89 -3.99 14.98
CA ARG A 186 -1.95 -4.42 13.58
C ARG A 186 -0.65 -5.02 13.10
N VAL A 187 0.45 -4.68 13.75
CA VAL A 187 1.75 -5.25 13.41
C VAL A 187 1.71 -6.76 13.61
N PRO A 188 2.05 -7.58 12.59
CA PRO A 188 2.14 -9.02 12.76
C PRO A 188 3.03 -9.37 13.94
N GLN A 189 2.59 -10.31 14.77
CA GLN A 189 3.46 -10.79 15.85
C GLN A 189 4.62 -11.59 15.23
N PRO A 190 5.86 -11.40 15.70
CA PRO A 190 6.96 -12.25 15.28
C PRO A 190 6.59 -13.71 15.59
N ASP A 191 6.75 -14.62 14.61
CA ASP A 191 6.46 -16.03 14.80
C ASP A 191 7.15 -16.53 16.07
N SER A 192 6.37 -16.96 17.04
CA SER A 192 6.86 -17.58 18.27
C SER A 192 7.50 -18.96 18.04
N ALA A 193 7.51 -19.43 16.80
CA ALA A 193 8.07 -20.73 16.40
C ALA A 193 9.61 -20.82 16.44
N ALA A 194 10.33 -19.71 16.63
CA ALA A 194 11.81 -19.72 16.72
C ALA A 194 12.34 -19.91 18.16
N LYS A 195 11.51 -20.28 19.14
CA LYS A 195 11.94 -20.47 20.54
C LYS A 195 12.05 -21.93 20.99
N LEU A 196 11.95 -22.90 20.10
CA LEU A 196 12.14 -24.33 20.42
C LEU A 196 12.91 -25.04 19.30
N SER A 197 14.17 -24.74 19.14
CA SER A 197 15.14 -25.62 18.47
C SER A 197 16.54 -25.36 19.01
#